data_ffe178d39a3670a9454e481f9cec9642
#
_entry.id   ffe178d39a3670a9454e481f9cec9642
#
_cell.length_a   1.000
_cell.length_b   1.000
_cell.length_c   1.000
_cell.angle_alpha   90.00
_cell.angle_beta   90.00
_cell.angle_gamma   90.00
#
_symmetry.space_group_name_H-M   'P 1'
#
loop_
_entity.id
_entity.type
_entity.pdbx_description
1 polymer ?
#
loop_
_entity_poly.entity_id
_entity_poly.type
_entity_poly.pdbx_seq_one_letter_code
_entity_poly.pdbx_strand_id
1 'polypeptide(L)'
;MASSGNSNIFICCTQFGARFGPRDIRANSVLIRPYLMPTRAQPFDSLQVADIGDVAINPYNLAKSVAMIEAAYDDIFAENCVPLTMGGDHTIVLPILRALKKRYGPVGLVHIDAHADINDTMSGERIAHGTPFRRAVEEGLLDGQRVAQIGLRATGYGPDDFDWSRDQGFRVVEAEECWHRSLTPLMEEIRSRVGAGPVYISFDIDGLDPAYAPGTGTPEIAFQFLRAIAAVLMNPQRQTDSLIYFARYPENCYD
;
A
#
# COMPACT_ATOMS: atom_id res chain seq x y z
N MET A 1 -14.58 23.50 16.11
CA MET A 1 -13.47 23.72 15.17
C MET A 1 -12.80 22.36 15.04
N ALA A 2 -13.05 21.67 13.94
CA ALA A 2 -12.39 20.39 13.67
C ALA A 2 -10.94 20.71 13.32
N SER A 3 -10.02 20.25 14.13
CA SER A 3 -8.59 20.33 13.86
C SER A 3 -8.29 19.44 12.66
N SER A 4 -7.63 19.97 11.65
CA SER A 4 -7.11 19.23 10.50
C SER A 4 -6.09 18.19 10.99
N GLY A 5 -6.54 17.01 11.33
CA GLY A 5 -5.71 15.91 11.81
C GLY A 5 -5.64 14.80 10.78
N ASN A 6 -4.48 14.20 10.63
CA ASN A 6 -4.32 12.96 9.89
C ASN A 6 -5.11 11.85 10.59
N SER A 7 -5.97 11.16 9.84
CA SER A 7 -6.80 10.07 10.38
C SER A 7 -6.29 8.72 9.89
N ASN A 8 -6.19 7.77 10.79
CA ASN A 8 -5.92 6.38 10.44
C ASN A 8 -7.22 5.68 10.06
N ILE A 9 -7.25 5.00 8.93
CA ILE A 9 -8.39 4.25 8.45
C ILE A 9 -8.05 2.78 8.39
N PHE A 10 -8.91 1.98 8.98
CA PHE A 10 -8.79 0.53 8.98
C PHE A 10 -9.83 -0.04 8.02
N ILE A 11 -9.38 -0.66 6.96
CA ILE A 11 -10.23 -1.23 5.92
C ILE A 11 -10.15 -2.73 5.93
N CYS A 12 -11.29 -3.35 5.83
CA CYS A 12 -11.48 -4.78 5.85
C CYS A 12 -11.89 -5.31 4.48
N CYS A 13 -11.20 -6.31 3.98
CA CYS A 13 -11.45 -6.93 2.68
C CYS A 13 -12.15 -8.29 2.76
N THR A 14 -12.57 -8.76 1.58
CA THR A 14 -13.42 -9.95 1.42
C THR A 14 -12.70 -11.28 1.43
N GLN A 15 -11.36 -11.34 1.39
CA GLN A 15 -10.61 -12.59 1.46
C GLN A 15 -10.65 -13.25 2.84
N PHE A 16 -10.52 -14.57 2.85
CA PHE A 16 -10.49 -15.36 4.09
C PHE A 16 -9.35 -14.87 4.99
N GLY A 17 -9.70 -14.34 6.17
CA GLY A 17 -8.73 -13.88 7.16
C GLY A 17 -8.21 -12.45 6.97
N ALA A 18 -7.88 -11.99 5.78
CA ALA A 18 -7.31 -10.66 5.52
C ALA A 18 -8.17 -9.52 6.10
N ARG A 19 -9.48 -9.63 6.06
CA ARG A 19 -10.42 -8.67 6.66
C ARG A 19 -10.25 -8.45 8.16
N PHE A 20 -9.54 -9.33 8.86
CA PHE A 20 -9.28 -9.21 10.29
C PHE A 20 -7.94 -8.51 10.58
N GLY A 21 -7.12 -8.24 9.56
CA GLY A 21 -5.84 -7.55 9.69
C GLY A 21 -5.93 -6.25 10.50
N PRO A 22 -6.83 -5.31 10.20
CA PRO A 22 -6.99 -4.08 10.97
C PRO A 22 -7.23 -4.30 12.46
N ARG A 23 -8.09 -5.24 12.82
CA ARG A 23 -8.36 -5.61 14.22
C ARG A 23 -7.10 -6.08 14.93
N ASP A 24 -6.33 -6.95 14.28
CA ASP A 24 -5.13 -7.54 14.87
C ASP A 24 -3.99 -6.52 14.96
N ILE A 25 -3.88 -5.61 13.99
CA ILE A 25 -2.95 -4.48 14.05
C ILE A 25 -3.30 -3.59 15.25
N ARG A 26 -4.58 -3.23 15.47
CA ARG A 26 -5.00 -2.46 16.65
C ARG A 26 -4.65 -3.17 17.95
N ALA A 27 -5.01 -4.46 18.05
CA ALA A 27 -4.76 -5.25 19.26
C ALA A 27 -3.29 -5.32 19.63
N ASN A 28 -2.40 -5.40 18.63
CA ASN A 28 -0.95 -5.48 18.84
C ASN A 28 -0.25 -4.12 18.88
N SER A 29 -0.93 -3.02 18.53
CA SER A 29 -0.33 -1.67 18.52
C SER A 29 -0.06 -1.09 19.90
N VAL A 30 -0.59 -1.69 20.96
CA VAL A 30 -0.38 -1.25 22.36
C VAL A 30 1.09 -1.23 22.80
N LEU A 31 1.95 -1.95 22.09
CA LEU A 31 3.39 -1.99 22.35
C LEU A 31 4.19 -0.92 21.59
N ILE A 32 3.56 -0.20 20.67
CA ILE A 32 4.22 0.87 19.91
C ILE A 32 4.56 2.02 20.85
N ARG A 33 5.82 2.44 20.79
CA ARG A 33 6.31 3.60 21.55
C ARG A 33 6.16 4.88 20.73
N PRO A 34 5.91 6.04 21.37
CA PRO A 34 5.64 7.30 20.67
C PRO A 34 6.87 7.88 19.96
N TYR A 35 8.06 7.38 20.23
CA TYR A 35 9.32 7.89 19.68
C TYR A 35 10.02 6.83 18.84
N LEU A 36 10.31 7.17 17.57
CA LEU A 36 11.04 6.29 16.65
C LEU A 36 12.53 6.65 16.63
N MET A 37 13.35 5.86 17.31
CA MET A 37 14.78 6.10 17.48
C MET A 37 15.56 6.31 16.16
N PRO A 38 15.38 5.51 15.09
CA PRO A 38 16.14 5.67 13.84
C PRO A 38 15.91 7.00 13.14
N THR A 39 14.72 7.55 13.21
CA THR A 39 14.33 8.80 12.51
C THR A 39 14.21 9.98 13.46
N ARG A 40 14.25 9.73 14.79
CA ARG A 40 13.99 10.72 15.85
C ARG A 40 12.61 11.38 15.72
N ALA A 41 11.66 10.68 15.12
CA ALA A 41 10.31 11.18 14.90
C ALA A 41 9.42 10.91 16.11
N GLN A 42 8.57 11.88 16.42
CA GLN A 42 7.49 11.80 17.40
C GLN A 42 6.17 12.14 16.67
N PRO A 43 5.56 11.16 15.98
CA PRO A 43 4.42 11.45 15.12
C PRO A 43 3.23 12.05 15.88
N PHE A 44 2.98 11.63 17.12
CA PHE A 44 1.84 12.14 17.92
C PHE A 44 2.07 13.57 18.45
N ASP A 45 3.31 14.05 18.50
CA ASP A 45 3.61 15.45 18.84
C ASP A 45 3.53 16.36 17.61
N SER A 46 3.76 15.79 16.42
CA SER A 46 3.85 16.54 15.16
C SER A 46 2.57 16.49 14.33
N LEU A 47 1.73 15.48 14.54
CA LEU A 47 0.54 15.20 13.76
C LEU A 47 -0.65 15.01 14.67
N GLN A 48 -1.81 15.40 14.20
CA GLN A 48 -3.07 15.01 14.82
C GLN A 48 -3.54 13.71 14.17
N VAL A 49 -3.52 12.63 14.94
CA VAL A 49 -3.87 11.28 14.49
C VAL A 49 -5.14 10.83 15.18
N ALA A 50 -6.08 10.30 14.40
CA ALA A 50 -7.31 9.73 14.91
C ALA A 50 -7.60 8.38 14.24
N ASP A 51 -8.01 7.40 15.03
CA ASP A 51 -8.59 6.16 14.51
C ASP A 51 -10.07 6.40 14.26
N ILE A 52 -10.50 6.32 13.01
CA ILE A 52 -11.90 6.54 12.61
C ILE A 52 -12.71 5.25 12.48
N GLY A 53 -12.10 4.12 12.86
CA GLY A 53 -12.75 2.82 12.78
C GLY A 53 -12.62 2.15 11.42
N ASP A 54 -13.45 1.13 11.21
CA ASP A 54 -13.43 0.31 9.99
C ASP A 54 -14.45 0.83 8.97
N VAL A 55 -14.07 0.80 7.71
CA VAL A 55 -15.01 1.00 6.60
C VAL A 55 -15.92 -0.22 6.50
N ALA A 56 -17.22 0.01 6.49
CA ALA A 56 -18.20 -1.04 6.29
C ALA A 56 -18.06 -1.65 4.88
N ILE A 57 -18.12 -2.97 4.79
CA ILE A 57 -18.06 -3.71 3.52
C ILE A 57 -19.17 -4.76 3.45
N ASN A 58 -19.43 -5.25 2.24
CA ASN A 58 -20.30 -6.40 2.03
C ASN A 58 -19.46 -7.67 1.88
N PRO A 59 -19.37 -8.56 2.88
CA PRO A 59 -18.49 -9.74 2.84
C PRO A 59 -18.92 -10.80 1.81
N TYR A 60 -20.10 -10.66 1.22
CA TYR A 60 -20.66 -11.60 0.24
C TYR A 60 -20.61 -11.08 -1.19
N ASN A 61 -20.13 -9.83 -1.41
CA ASN A 61 -20.11 -9.24 -2.74
C ASN A 61 -18.95 -8.26 -2.90
N LEU A 62 -17.92 -8.71 -3.62
CA LEU A 62 -16.72 -7.91 -3.84
C LEU A 62 -17.01 -6.58 -4.54
N ALA A 63 -17.81 -6.58 -5.59
CA ALA A 63 -18.12 -5.34 -6.32
C ALA A 63 -18.84 -4.31 -5.43
N LYS A 64 -19.73 -4.76 -4.54
CA LYS A 64 -20.36 -3.89 -3.54
C LYS A 64 -19.33 -3.38 -2.52
N SER A 65 -18.42 -4.23 -2.07
CA SER A 65 -17.34 -3.81 -1.14
C SER A 65 -16.46 -2.74 -1.77
N VAL A 66 -16.04 -2.94 -3.01
CA VAL A 66 -15.26 -1.94 -3.78
C VAL A 66 -15.99 -0.60 -3.84
N ALA A 67 -17.28 -0.60 -4.18
CA ALA A 67 -18.07 0.63 -4.22
C ALA A 67 -18.24 1.30 -2.85
N MET A 68 -18.41 0.51 -1.79
CA MET A 68 -18.52 1.02 -0.42
C MET A 68 -17.22 1.64 0.07
N ILE A 69 -16.07 1.03 -0.25
CA ILE A 69 -14.76 1.58 0.08
C ILE A 69 -14.53 2.89 -0.69
N GLU A 70 -14.82 2.92 -1.99
CA GLU A 70 -14.68 4.14 -2.79
C GLU A 70 -15.50 5.29 -2.21
N ALA A 71 -16.77 5.06 -1.86
CA ALA A 71 -17.63 6.07 -1.26
C ALA A 71 -17.10 6.56 0.10
N ALA A 72 -16.64 5.65 0.96
CA ALA A 72 -16.05 6.02 2.24
C ALA A 72 -14.80 6.91 2.07
N TYR A 73 -13.98 6.64 1.04
CA TYR A 73 -12.81 7.47 0.75
C TYR A 73 -13.17 8.82 0.15
N ASP A 74 -14.25 8.93 -0.60
CA ASP A 74 -14.77 10.24 -1.03
C ASP A 74 -15.09 11.11 0.20
N ASP A 75 -15.74 10.55 1.22
CA ASP A 75 -16.05 11.26 2.47
C ASP A 75 -14.79 11.63 3.26
N ILE A 76 -13.83 10.71 3.38
CA ILE A 76 -12.57 10.93 4.09
C ILE A 76 -11.75 12.05 3.43
N PHE A 77 -11.64 12.04 2.11
CA PHE A 77 -10.92 13.09 1.40
C PHE A 77 -11.63 14.45 1.46
N ALA A 78 -12.95 14.48 1.66
CA ALA A 78 -13.67 15.72 1.89
C ALA A 78 -13.22 16.43 3.19
N GLU A 79 -12.78 15.69 4.19
CA GLU A 79 -12.25 16.23 5.46
C GLU A 79 -10.82 16.77 5.37
N ASN A 80 -10.22 16.78 4.19
CA ASN A 80 -8.88 17.30 3.93
C ASN A 80 -7.78 16.67 4.82
N CYS A 81 -7.89 15.38 5.08
CA CYS A 81 -6.93 14.59 5.85
C CYS A 81 -6.11 13.67 4.94
N VAL A 82 -4.98 13.19 5.46
CA VAL A 82 -4.17 12.15 4.83
C VAL A 82 -4.48 10.83 5.53
N PRO A 83 -5.11 9.87 4.86
CA PRO A 83 -5.41 8.58 5.47
C PRO A 83 -4.15 7.70 5.55
N LEU A 84 -4.01 6.99 6.69
CA LEU A 84 -3.16 5.82 6.83
C LEU A 84 -4.08 4.61 6.88
N THR A 85 -4.08 3.83 5.82
CA THR A 85 -4.96 2.69 5.65
C THR A 85 -4.30 1.42 6.14
N MET A 86 -5.02 0.63 6.92
CA MET A 86 -4.62 -0.73 7.27
C MET A 86 -5.61 -1.71 6.64
N GLY A 87 -5.14 -2.57 5.79
CA GLY A 87 -5.97 -3.52 5.06
C GLY A 87 -5.75 -4.95 5.56
N GLY A 88 -6.32 -5.71 4.98
CA GLY A 88 -7.07 -6.43 4.03
C GLY A 88 -6.19 -6.89 2.88
N ASP A 89 -6.83 -7.45 1.91
CA ASP A 89 -6.12 -7.81 0.70
C ASP A 89 -5.89 -6.60 -0.22
N HIS A 90 -5.01 -6.76 -1.20
CA HIS A 90 -4.56 -5.67 -2.06
C HIS A 90 -5.65 -5.11 -3.01
N THR A 91 -6.80 -5.76 -3.13
CA THR A 91 -7.94 -5.25 -3.92
C THR A 91 -8.40 -3.87 -3.45
N ILE A 92 -8.22 -3.53 -2.17
CA ILE A 92 -8.65 -2.24 -1.61
C ILE A 92 -7.95 -1.03 -2.25
N VAL A 93 -6.79 -1.22 -2.85
CA VAL A 93 -6.06 -0.15 -3.55
C VAL A 93 -6.90 0.45 -4.69
N LEU A 94 -7.63 -0.37 -5.43
CA LEU A 94 -8.40 0.08 -6.58
C LEU A 94 -9.46 1.14 -6.22
N PRO A 95 -10.38 0.91 -5.28
CA PRO A 95 -11.35 1.92 -4.87
C PRO A 95 -10.72 3.17 -4.25
N ILE A 96 -9.60 3.03 -3.53
CA ILE A 96 -8.87 4.16 -2.96
C ILE A 96 -8.30 5.04 -4.08
N LEU A 97 -7.66 4.45 -5.08
CA LEU A 97 -7.14 5.18 -6.24
C LEU A 97 -8.25 5.85 -7.05
N ARG A 98 -9.43 5.23 -7.16
CA ARG A 98 -10.59 5.87 -7.80
C ARG A 98 -11.02 7.14 -7.07
N ALA A 99 -11.12 7.09 -5.75
CA ALA A 99 -11.44 8.26 -4.94
C ALA A 99 -10.34 9.34 -5.03
N LEU A 100 -9.06 8.94 -5.01
CA LEU A 100 -7.93 9.86 -5.20
C LEU A 100 -7.99 10.58 -6.54
N LYS A 101 -8.26 9.84 -7.63
CA LYS A 101 -8.34 10.44 -8.97
C LYS A 101 -9.40 11.53 -9.05
N LYS A 102 -10.54 11.36 -8.39
CA LYS A 102 -11.61 12.37 -8.37
C LYS A 102 -11.11 13.71 -7.81
N ARG A 103 -10.20 13.66 -6.85
CA ARG A 103 -9.69 14.86 -6.16
C ARG A 103 -8.42 15.44 -6.81
N TYR A 104 -7.52 14.58 -7.24
CA TYR A 104 -6.16 14.99 -7.61
C TYR A 104 -5.80 14.69 -9.07
N GLY A 105 -6.66 14.00 -9.82
CA GLY A 105 -6.30 13.42 -11.10
C GLY A 105 -5.44 12.16 -10.94
N PRO A 106 -4.77 11.69 -12.00
CA PRO A 106 -3.85 10.55 -11.92
C PRO A 106 -2.73 10.81 -10.93
N VAL A 107 -2.45 9.86 -10.05
CA VAL A 107 -1.42 9.99 -9.00
C VAL A 107 -0.16 9.19 -9.33
N GLY A 108 0.95 9.51 -8.65
CA GLY A 108 2.12 8.65 -8.62
C GLY A 108 1.91 7.47 -7.66
N LEU A 109 2.77 6.45 -7.77
CA LEU A 109 2.73 5.27 -6.92
C LEU A 109 4.13 4.88 -6.48
N VAL A 110 4.29 4.60 -5.19
CA VAL A 110 5.40 3.81 -4.66
C VAL A 110 4.80 2.51 -4.12
N HIS A 111 5.06 1.41 -4.80
CA HIS A 111 4.55 0.08 -4.48
C HIS A 111 5.70 -0.79 -3.98
N ILE A 112 5.58 -1.26 -2.75
CA ILE A 112 6.54 -2.14 -2.10
C ILE A 112 5.86 -3.48 -1.86
N ASP A 113 6.39 -4.52 -2.50
CA ASP A 113 5.71 -5.80 -2.61
C ASP A 113 6.66 -6.87 -3.16
N ALA A 114 6.37 -8.13 -2.92
CA ALA A 114 7.00 -9.23 -3.65
C ALA A 114 6.41 -9.43 -5.05
N HIS A 115 5.17 -8.99 -5.25
CA HIS A 115 4.38 -9.18 -6.47
C HIS A 115 4.18 -7.87 -7.22
N ALA A 116 3.91 -7.95 -8.51
CA ALA A 116 3.62 -6.75 -9.31
C ALA A 116 2.14 -6.34 -9.29
N ASP A 117 1.24 -7.27 -8.99
CA ASP A 117 -0.22 -7.09 -8.92
C ASP A 117 -0.85 -6.46 -10.17
N ILE A 118 -0.36 -6.93 -11.32
CA ILE A 118 -0.73 -6.46 -12.66
C ILE A 118 -1.40 -7.53 -13.52
N ASN A 119 -1.80 -8.65 -12.93
CA ASN A 119 -2.48 -9.70 -13.68
C ASN A 119 -3.74 -9.14 -14.38
N ASP A 120 -4.03 -9.63 -15.58
CA ASP A 120 -5.27 -9.25 -16.26
C ASP A 120 -6.49 -9.84 -15.57
N THR A 121 -6.39 -11.10 -15.18
CA THR A 121 -7.41 -11.79 -14.39
C THR A 121 -6.77 -12.75 -13.40
N MET A 122 -7.48 -13.06 -12.32
CA MET A 122 -7.17 -14.17 -11.42
C MET A 122 -8.39 -15.08 -11.34
N SER A 123 -8.22 -16.35 -11.70
CA SER A 123 -9.33 -17.32 -11.80
C SER A 123 -10.52 -16.81 -12.63
N GLY A 124 -10.26 -16.01 -13.66
CA GLY A 124 -11.27 -15.39 -14.53
C GLY A 124 -11.83 -14.05 -14.02
N GLU A 125 -11.50 -13.64 -12.79
CA GLU A 125 -11.98 -12.39 -12.22
C GLU A 125 -11.02 -11.22 -12.51
N ARG A 126 -11.57 -10.10 -12.95
CA ARG A 126 -10.81 -8.89 -13.28
C ARG A 126 -10.44 -8.06 -12.05
N ILE A 127 -11.17 -8.22 -10.95
CA ILE A 127 -10.94 -7.52 -9.68
C ILE A 127 -10.57 -8.57 -8.65
N ALA A 128 -9.30 -8.58 -8.27
CA ALA A 128 -8.72 -9.48 -7.27
C ALA A 128 -7.45 -8.81 -6.70
N HIS A 129 -6.86 -9.39 -5.66
CA HIS A 129 -5.66 -8.83 -5.00
C HIS A 129 -4.45 -8.70 -5.95
N GLY A 130 -4.27 -9.60 -6.91
CA GLY A 130 -3.16 -9.54 -7.88
C GLY A 130 -3.46 -8.75 -9.16
N THR A 131 -4.54 -7.94 -9.21
CA THR A 131 -4.94 -7.22 -10.43
C THR A 131 -5.07 -5.70 -10.29
N PRO A 132 -4.93 -5.09 -9.08
CA PRO A 132 -5.36 -3.72 -8.85
C PRO A 132 -4.61 -2.69 -9.69
N PHE A 133 -3.31 -2.87 -9.88
CA PHE A 133 -2.51 -1.88 -10.63
C PHE A 133 -2.74 -1.96 -12.12
N ARG A 134 -3.08 -3.12 -12.66
CA ARG A 134 -3.55 -3.22 -14.04
C ARG A 134 -4.85 -2.45 -14.24
N ARG A 135 -5.82 -2.66 -13.37
CA ARG A 135 -7.08 -1.90 -13.40
C ARG A 135 -6.83 -0.41 -13.22
N ALA A 136 -5.93 -0.04 -12.32
CA ALA A 136 -5.59 1.36 -12.07
C ALA A 136 -5.02 2.07 -13.32
N VAL A 137 -4.18 1.39 -14.10
CA VAL A 137 -3.68 1.93 -15.38
C VAL A 137 -4.79 2.03 -16.40
N GLU A 138 -5.57 0.97 -16.61
CA GLU A 138 -6.67 0.93 -17.58
C GLU A 138 -7.72 2.03 -17.32
N GLU A 139 -7.98 2.34 -16.05
CA GLU A 139 -8.88 3.41 -15.62
C GLU A 139 -8.21 4.79 -15.60
N GLY A 140 -6.91 4.88 -15.91
CA GLY A 140 -6.14 6.13 -15.88
C GLY A 140 -6.05 6.74 -14.48
N LEU A 141 -5.95 5.90 -13.43
CA LEU A 141 -5.83 6.33 -12.03
C LEU A 141 -4.39 6.69 -11.68
N LEU A 142 -3.43 6.10 -12.38
CA LEU A 142 -2.00 6.28 -12.17
C LEU A 142 -1.36 7.01 -13.35
N ASP A 143 -0.36 7.83 -13.05
CA ASP A 143 0.61 8.32 -14.01
C ASP A 143 1.79 7.34 -14.06
N GLY A 144 1.87 6.50 -15.09
CA GLY A 144 2.88 5.43 -15.19
C GLY A 144 4.31 5.93 -15.12
N GLN A 145 4.59 7.16 -15.58
CA GLN A 145 5.93 7.75 -15.47
C GLN A 145 6.31 8.10 -14.02
N ARG A 146 5.34 8.12 -13.11
CA ARG A 146 5.50 8.41 -11.69
C ARG A 146 5.26 7.18 -10.81
N VAL A 147 5.41 5.98 -11.36
CA VAL A 147 5.25 4.71 -10.64
C VAL A 147 6.61 4.06 -10.41
N ALA A 148 6.82 3.55 -9.20
CA ALA A 148 7.90 2.64 -8.86
C ALA A 148 7.35 1.43 -8.11
N GLN A 149 7.68 0.23 -8.59
CA GLN A 149 7.43 -1.05 -7.93
C GLN A 149 8.75 -1.60 -7.42
N ILE A 150 8.84 -1.95 -6.13
CA ILE A 150 10.09 -2.20 -5.43
C ILE A 150 10.01 -3.53 -4.68
N GLY A 151 10.97 -4.40 -4.91
CA GLY A 151 11.11 -5.66 -4.19
C GLY A 151 10.51 -6.86 -4.88
N LEU A 152 10.14 -6.70 -6.15
CA LEU A 152 9.52 -7.77 -6.92
C LEU A 152 10.45 -8.99 -7.02
N ARG A 153 9.94 -10.16 -6.66
CA ARG A 153 10.71 -11.41 -6.65
C ARG A 153 9.86 -12.65 -6.72
N ALA A 154 8.55 -12.49 -6.78
CA ALA A 154 7.62 -13.61 -6.81
C ALA A 154 7.87 -14.52 -8.00
N THR A 155 7.60 -15.79 -7.81
CA THR A 155 7.57 -16.77 -8.90
C THR A 155 6.48 -16.39 -9.90
N GLY A 156 6.88 -16.17 -11.15
CA GLY A 156 5.99 -15.70 -12.21
C GLY A 156 5.39 -16.83 -13.05
N TYR A 157 4.55 -16.43 -13.99
CA TYR A 157 3.98 -17.31 -15.01
C TYR A 157 4.89 -17.41 -16.24
N GLY A 158 5.79 -16.44 -16.45
CA GLY A 158 6.70 -16.39 -17.57
C GLY A 158 7.85 -15.39 -17.36
N PRO A 159 8.85 -15.41 -18.25
CA PRO A 159 10.02 -14.54 -18.13
C PRO A 159 9.69 -13.06 -18.38
N ASP A 160 8.52 -12.76 -18.93
CA ASP A 160 8.03 -11.46 -19.34
C ASP A 160 6.98 -10.86 -18.37
N ASP A 161 6.80 -11.47 -17.20
CA ASP A 161 5.77 -11.07 -16.24
C ASP A 161 5.83 -9.59 -15.84
N PHE A 162 7.03 -8.98 -15.81
CA PHE A 162 7.19 -7.56 -15.46
C PHE A 162 7.24 -6.63 -16.68
N ASP A 163 7.23 -7.15 -17.90
CA ASP A 163 7.38 -6.32 -19.09
C ASP A 163 6.18 -5.40 -19.30
N TRP A 164 4.98 -5.89 -18.98
CA TRP A 164 3.80 -5.03 -19.01
C TRP A 164 3.95 -3.79 -18.12
N SER A 165 4.48 -3.92 -16.89
CA SER A 165 4.75 -2.78 -16.02
C SER A 165 5.75 -1.80 -16.65
N ARG A 166 6.82 -2.33 -17.23
CA ARG A 166 7.86 -1.54 -17.91
C ARG A 166 7.28 -0.79 -19.12
N ASP A 167 6.41 -1.44 -19.89
CA ASP A 167 5.72 -0.85 -21.04
C ASP A 167 4.77 0.29 -20.64
N GLN A 168 4.19 0.23 -19.42
CA GLN A 168 3.41 1.33 -18.88
C GLN A 168 4.27 2.48 -18.35
N GLY A 169 5.60 2.36 -18.42
CA GLY A 169 6.53 3.36 -17.93
C GLY A 169 6.91 3.21 -16.46
N PHE A 170 6.54 2.12 -15.80
CA PHE A 170 6.89 1.88 -14.40
C PHE A 170 8.39 1.66 -14.22
N ARG A 171 8.95 2.15 -13.13
CA ARG A 171 10.25 1.71 -12.64
C ARG A 171 10.05 0.41 -11.84
N VAL A 172 10.34 -0.69 -12.47
CA VAL A 172 10.38 -2.00 -11.83
C VAL A 172 11.74 -2.20 -11.18
N VAL A 173 11.76 -2.47 -9.88
CA VAL A 173 12.95 -2.74 -9.07
C VAL A 173 12.82 -4.14 -8.51
N GLU A 174 13.54 -5.07 -9.08
CA GLU A 174 13.59 -6.45 -8.60
C GLU A 174 14.35 -6.52 -7.27
N ALA A 175 14.05 -7.49 -6.44
CA ALA A 175 14.61 -7.59 -5.09
C ALA A 175 16.15 -7.67 -5.09
N GLU A 176 16.73 -8.30 -6.11
CA GLU A 176 18.17 -8.41 -6.33
C GLU A 176 18.86 -7.05 -6.44
N GLU A 177 18.18 -6.04 -6.99
CA GLU A 177 18.70 -4.67 -7.04
C GLU A 177 18.80 -4.05 -5.64
N CYS A 178 18.08 -4.59 -4.68
CA CYS A 178 18.01 -4.08 -3.31
C CYS A 178 19.00 -4.77 -2.36
N TRP A 179 19.47 -5.98 -2.69
CA TRP A 179 20.25 -6.80 -1.77
C TRP A 179 21.67 -6.28 -1.54
N HIS A 180 22.13 -6.37 -0.28
CA HIS A 180 23.50 -6.11 0.14
C HIS A 180 24.06 -4.72 -0.23
N ARG A 181 23.19 -3.71 -0.42
CA ARG A 181 23.58 -2.33 -0.74
C ARG A 181 22.74 -1.31 0.01
N SER A 182 23.20 -0.07 0.04
CA SER A 182 22.38 1.05 0.47
C SER A 182 21.29 1.33 -0.55
N LEU A 183 20.06 1.49 -0.08
CA LEU A 183 18.94 1.89 -0.93
C LEU A 183 18.79 3.42 -1.06
N THR A 184 19.67 4.20 -0.43
CA THR A 184 19.61 5.67 -0.51
C THR A 184 19.61 6.19 -1.95
N PRO A 185 20.51 5.74 -2.87
CA PRO A 185 20.47 6.19 -4.25
C PRO A 185 19.18 5.83 -4.99
N LEU A 186 18.66 4.61 -4.75
CA LEU A 186 17.38 4.19 -5.32
C LEU A 186 16.22 5.08 -4.81
N MET A 187 16.22 5.42 -3.54
CA MET A 187 15.18 6.28 -2.97
C MET A 187 15.27 7.72 -3.51
N GLU A 188 16.46 8.21 -3.81
CA GLU A 188 16.65 9.50 -4.48
C GLU A 188 16.13 9.47 -5.93
N GLU A 189 16.41 8.40 -6.67
CA GLU A 189 15.87 8.15 -8.00
C GLU A 189 14.34 8.14 -7.97
N ILE A 190 13.75 7.34 -7.08
CA ILE A 190 12.29 7.21 -6.95
C ILE A 190 11.65 8.54 -6.55
N ARG A 191 12.25 9.27 -5.62
CA ARG A 191 11.78 10.61 -5.25
C ARG A 191 11.76 11.56 -6.44
N SER A 192 12.81 11.56 -7.24
CA SER A 192 12.87 12.36 -8.46
C SER A 192 11.77 11.95 -9.45
N ARG A 193 11.55 10.64 -9.62
CA ARG A 193 10.54 10.10 -10.52
C ARG A 193 9.12 10.45 -10.11
N VAL A 194 8.74 10.22 -8.85
CA VAL A 194 7.38 10.54 -8.39
C VAL A 194 7.10 12.04 -8.31
N GLY A 195 8.16 12.87 -8.26
CA GLY A 195 8.04 14.32 -8.32
C GLY A 195 7.32 14.92 -7.12
N ALA A 196 6.75 16.12 -7.31
CA ALA A 196 6.08 16.89 -6.26
C ALA A 196 4.56 16.68 -6.19
N GLY A 197 3.96 16.01 -7.15
CA GLY A 197 2.51 15.75 -7.17
C GLY A 197 2.08 14.69 -6.16
N PRO A 198 0.77 14.47 -6.02
CA PRO A 198 0.22 13.44 -5.14
C PRO A 198 0.78 12.06 -5.45
N VAL A 199 1.09 11.30 -4.39
CA VAL A 199 1.65 9.95 -4.49
C VAL A 199 0.89 9.03 -3.53
N TYR A 200 0.45 7.90 -4.04
CA TYR A 200 -0.05 6.79 -3.24
C TYR A 200 1.13 5.88 -2.88
N ILE A 201 1.26 5.53 -1.61
CA ILE A 201 2.25 4.55 -1.15
C ILE A 201 1.51 3.29 -0.76
N SER A 202 1.81 2.19 -1.44
CA SER A 202 1.30 0.87 -1.13
C SER A 202 2.43 0.00 -0.59
N PHE A 203 2.18 -0.62 0.55
CA PHE A 203 3.10 -1.55 1.16
C PHE A 203 2.38 -2.86 1.43
N ASP A 204 2.71 -3.90 0.68
CA ASP A 204 2.27 -5.26 1.00
C ASP A 204 3.22 -5.92 1.99
N ILE A 205 2.66 -6.66 2.95
CA ILE A 205 3.43 -7.30 4.01
C ILE A 205 4.32 -8.43 3.47
N ASP A 206 3.97 -9.03 2.33
CA ASP A 206 4.80 -10.04 1.67
C ASP A 206 6.03 -9.46 0.98
N GLY A 207 6.11 -8.14 0.84
CA GLY A 207 7.36 -7.44 0.55
C GLY A 207 8.44 -7.72 1.57
N LEU A 208 8.08 -8.14 2.80
CA LEU A 208 9.00 -8.62 3.82
C LEU A 208 9.32 -10.11 3.61
N ASP A 209 10.51 -10.51 4.07
CA ASP A 209 10.84 -11.93 4.12
C ASP A 209 9.90 -12.67 5.09
N PRO A 210 9.47 -13.90 4.79
CA PRO A 210 8.61 -14.70 5.67
C PRO A 210 9.16 -14.91 7.09
N ALA A 211 10.47 -14.78 7.29
CA ALA A 211 11.05 -14.78 8.64
C ALA A 211 10.57 -13.62 9.50
N TYR A 212 10.11 -12.51 8.89
CA TYR A 212 9.57 -11.34 9.57
C TYR A 212 8.05 -11.22 9.45
N ALA A 213 7.48 -11.82 8.43
CA ALA A 213 6.04 -11.80 8.14
C ALA A 213 5.51 -13.18 7.76
N PRO A 214 5.59 -14.18 8.68
CA PRO A 214 5.22 -15.56 8.36
C PRO A 214 3.72 -15.76 8.08
N GLY A 215 2.89 -14.81 8.51
CA GLY A 215 1.44 -14.89 8.37
C GLY A 215 0.88 -14.35 7.05
N THR A 216 1.73 -13.97 6.08
CA THR A 216 1.23 -13.60 4.76
C THR A 216 0.68 -14.81 4.00
N GLY A 217 -0.36 -14.59 3.18
CA GLY A 217 -0.95 -15.62 2.33
C GLY A 217 -0.10 -15.96 1.10
N THR A 218 0.82 -15.09 0.73
CA THR A 218 1.65 -15.13 -0.48
C THR A 218 3.14 -14.93 -0.13
N PRO A 219 3.74 -15.86 0.67
CA PRO A 219 5.10 -15.66 1.16
C PRO A 219 6.15 -15.86 0.06
N GLU A 220 7.06 -14.89 -0.07
CA GLU A 220 8.20 -14.94 -0.97
C GLU A 220 9.51 -14.67 -0.20
N ILE A 221 10.54 -15.47 -0.41
CA ILE A 221 11.81 -15.33 0.31
C ILE A 221 12.52 -14.03 -0.08
N ALA A 222 12.91 -13.22 0.93
CA ALA A 222 13.63 -11.97 0.72
C ALA A 222 14.66 -11.70 1.81
N PHE A 223 15.80 -11.18 1.44
CA PHE A 223 16.81 -10.76 2.38
C PHE A 223 16.81 -9.22 2.57
N GLN A 224 16.55 -8.75 3.81
CA GLN A 224 16.81 -7.37 4.31
C GLN A 224 16.13 -6.17 3.64
N PHE A 225 14.81 -6.11 3.64
CA PHE A 225 14.06 -4.97 3.07
C PHE A 225 13.74 -3.83 4.05
N LEU A 226 13.70 -4.10 5.35
CA LEU A 226 13.04 -3.23 6.36
C LEU A 226 13.68 -1.84 6.61
N ARG A 227 15.00 -1.69 6.45
CA ARG A 227 15.67 -0.42 6.81
C ARG A 227 15.40 0.73 5.85
N ALA A 228 15.18 0.41 4.59
CA ALA A 228 15.01 1.44 3.55
C ALA A 228 13.59 2.02 3.53
N ILE A 229 12.58 1.19 3.77
CA ILE A 229 11.18 1.60 3.77
C ILE A 229 10.91 2.66 4.83
N ALA A 230 11.43 2.46 6.05
CA ALA A 230 11.28 3.43 7.12
C ALA A 230 11.85 4.82 6.76
N ALA A 231 12.95 4.86 6.01
CA ALA A 231 13.56 6.12 5.61
C ALA A 231 12.76 6.89 4.55
N VAL A 232 12.02 6.19 3.66
CA VAL A 232 11.16 6.81 2.64
C VAL A 232 9.86 7.32 3.24
N LEU A 233 9.25 6.51 4.10
CA LEU A 233 7.94 6.80 4.70
C LEU A 233 8.00 7.87 5.79
N MET A 234 9.16 8.10 6.38
CA MET A 234 9.31 8.91 7.59
C MET A 234 10.14 10.19 7.41
N ASN A 235 10.30 10.71 6.20
CA ASN A 235 11.01 11.97 6.01
C ASN A 235 10.09 13.15 6.39
N PRO A 236 10.36 13.86 7.51
CA PRO A 236 9.49 14.91 8.05
C PRO A 236 9.39 16.17 7.18
N GLN A 237 10.18 16.30 6.13
CA GLN A 237 10.19 17.48 5.25
C GLN A 237 9.16 17.42 4.11
N ARG A 238 8.36 16.37 4.00
CA ARG A 238 7.25 16.30 3.04
C ARG A 238 5.91 16.30 3.77
N GLN A 239 5.35 17.46 3.95
CA GLN A 239 3.92 17.70 4.28
C GLN A 239 3.03 17.59 3.03
N THR A 240 3.31 16.73 2.09
CA THR A 240 2.53 16.61 0.87
C THR A 240 1.93 15.23 0.75
N ASP A 241 0.63 15.19 0.75
CA ASP A 241 -0.36 14.25 0.17
C ASP A 241 0.09 12.80 -0.16
N SER A 242 0.91 12.19 0.70
CA SER A 242 1.32 10.80 0.56
C SER A 242 0.40 9.90 1.39
N LEU A 243 -0.16 8.88 0.78
CA LEU A 243 -0.99 7.86 1.40
C LEU A 243 -0.17 6.60 1.62
N ILE A 244 -0.25 6.01 2.80
CA ILE A 244 0.49 4.80 3.14
C ILE A 244 -0.52 3.67 3.36
N TYR A 245 -0.29 2.56 2.70
CA TYR A 245 -1.06 1.34 2.83
C TYR A 245 -0.22 0.22 3.45
N PHE A 246 -0.75 -0.46 4.46
CA PHE A 246 -0.15 -1.65 5.04
C PHE A 246 -1.15 -2.82 4.98
N ALA A 247 -0.74 -3.93 4.42
CA ALA A 247 -1.47 -5.19 4.50
C ALA A 247 -0.77 -6.18 5.44
N ARG A 248 -1.54 -6.87 6.28
CA ARG A 248 -1.07 -8.00 7.08
C ARG A 248 -2.12 -9.10 7.08
N TYR A 249 -1.72 -10.32 6.85
CA TYR A 249 -2.53 -11.50 7.07
C TYR A 249 -2.39 -11.97 8.52
N PRO A 250 -3.45 -12.29 9.22
CA PRO A 250 -3.38 -12.89 10.54
C PRO A 250 -2.92 -14.36 10.46
N GLU A 251 -2.05 -14.74 11.40
CA GLU A 251 -1.37 -16.04 11.49
C GLU A 251 -2.35 -17.13 11.82
N ASN A 252 -3.41 -17.34 11.92
CA ASN A 252 -4.22 -18.53 12.29
C ASN A 252 -5.67 -18.41 11.79
N CYS A 253 -5.91 -18.91 10.60
CA CYS A 253 -7.25 -19.22 10.13
C CYS A 253 -7.46 -20.72 9.88
N TYR A 254 -6.71 -21.58 10.56
CA TYR A 254 -6.81 -23.03 10.45
C TYR A 254 -7.07 -23.69 11.82
N ASP A 255 -8.02 -23.18 12.59
CA ASP A 255 -8.68 -23.94 13.66
C ASP A 255 -10.19 -23.79 13.58
#